data_f26f9564b9085bdb8e74e036ee64d995
#
_entry.id   f26f9564b9085bdb8e74e036ee64d995
#
_cell.length_a   1.000
_cell.length_b   1.000
_cell.length_c   1.000
_cell.angle_alpha   90.00
_cell.angle_beta   90.00
_cell.angle_gamma   90.00
#
_symmetry.space_group_name_H-M   'P 1'
#
loop_
_entity.id
_entity.type
_entity.pdbx_description
1 polymer ?
#
loop_
_entity_poly.entity_id
_entity_poly.type
_entity_poly.pdbx_seq_one_letter_code
_entity_poly.pdbx_strand_id
1 'polypeptide(L)'
;MSGAAAFGNIFRIPELKKKVFFTLSLLVVYRIGAHIPTPGINSVALAEIMSRMTGTMMGFFDMFSGGALSRLTIFALGIMPYISASIILQLMTMVSPYLARLKKEGEQGQKKITQYTRYGTIVLSLVQSTGISVGLEAMRSPTGNAVVLEPGWSFRIMTVLTLTAGCAFLMWLGEQITERGIGNGISLIIFSGIVAGTPAAIFQSMDLMGTGELSVFIMLFLMFFMAAVVGMIVFTEGGQRRISIQYAKRVVGRKMMGGQSSHLPLKVNTSGVIPPIFASSIIMFPATIAQFTTHPWMQNISAMLTPGTFVYSLIFIGAIFFFCYFYTAVIFNPVDVADNMKKHGGFVPGIRPGAKTSTYIDEILSKITFYGAIYLSLVCILPDYLIRYVNIPFYFGGTSLLIIVGVSLDTMQQLESHMVMRNYDGFMKKGKLKGRQG
;
A
#
# COMPACT_ATOMS: atom_id res chain seq x y z
N MET A 1 8.63 -24.35 -6.84
CA MET A 1 9.93 -24.06 -7.54
C MET A 1 10.65 -23.05 -6.64
N SER A 2 11.96 -23.23 -6.39
CA SER A 2 12.71 -22.26 -5.57
C SER A 2 12.70 -20.88 -6.25
N GLY A 3 12.44 -19.81 -5.51
CA GLY A 3 12.31 -18.45 -6.05
C GLY A 3 13.51 -18.00 -6.91
N ALA A 4 14.71 -18.49 -6.64
CA ALA A 4 15.91 -18.21 -7.45
C ALA A 4 15.83 -18.73 -8.90
N ALA A 5 15.19 -19.88 -9.12
CA ALA A 5 14.99 -20.41 -10.46
C ALA A 5 13.92 -19.63 -11.25
N ALA A 6 12.96 -19.04 -10.54
CA ALA A 6 11.94 -18.16 -11.14
C ALA A 6 12.57 -16.86 -11.68
N PHE A 7 13.48 -16.23 -10.92
CA PHE A 7 14.18 -15.01 -11.36
C PHE A 7 15.00 -15.20 -12.64
N GLY A 8 15.72 -16.33 -12.78
CA GLY A 8 16.50 -16.62 -13.99
C GLY A 8 15.64 -16.77 -15.26
N ASN A 9 14.39 -17.21 -15.10
CA ASN A 9 13.46 -17.39 -16.21
C ASN A 9 12.71 -16.12 -16.64
N ILE A 10 12.64 -15.09 -15.78
CA ILE A 10 11.99 -13.79 -16.08
C ILE A 10 12.65 -13.15 -17.32
N PHE A 11 13.98 -13.16 -17.38
CA PHE A 11 14.73 -12.55 -18.48
C PHE A 11 14.65 -13.32 -19.80
N ARG A 12 14.21 -14.59 -19.77
CA ARG A 12 14.03 -15.43 -20.96
C ARG A 12 12.72 -15.16 -21.69
N ILE A 13 11.73 -14.54 -21.04
CA ILE A 13 10.42 -14.26 -21.61
C ILE A 13 10.38 -12.79 -22.08
N PRO A 14 10.37 -12.49 -23.41
CA PRO A 14 10.53 -11.14 -23.91
C PRO A 14 9.41 -10.18 -23.50
N GLU A 15 8.18 -10.65 -23.37
CA GLU A 15 7.05 -9.81 -22.93
C GLU A 15 7.14 -9.45 -21.44
N LEU A 16 7.53 -10.42 -20.61
CA LEU A 16 7.71 -10.19 -19.18
C LEU A 16 8.88 -9.22 -18.94
N LYS A 17 9.98 -9.41 -19.69
CA LYS A 17 11.11 -8.50 -19.69
C LYS A 17 10.68 -7.06 -20.06
N LYS A 18 9.85 -6.89 -21.11
CA LYS A 18 9.32 -5.57 -21.49
C LYS A 18 8.50 -4.92 -20.36
N LYS A 19 7.60 -5.67 -19.73
CA LYS A 19 6.78 -5.18 -18.60
C LYS A 19 7.62 -4.78 -17.39
N VAL A 20 8.60 -5.62 -16.99
CA VAL A 20 9.52 -5.32 -15.89
C VAL A 20 10.33 -4.06 -16.19
N PHE A 21 10.92 -3.99 -17.40
CA PHE A 21 11.71 -2.84 -17.80
C PHE A 21 10.88 -1.55 -17.87
N PHE A 22 9.64 -1.62 -18.33
CA PHE A 22 8.71 -0.50 -18.35
C PHE A 22 8.42 -0.02 -16.93
N THR A 23 8.11 -0.94 -15.98
CA THR A 23 7.89 -0.59 -14.58
C THR A 23 9.11 0.08 -13.96
N LEU A 24 10.31 -0.48 -14.15
CA LEU A 24 11.55 0.09 -13.63
C LEU A 24 11.83 1.48 -14.23
N SER A 25 11.60 1.67 -15.53
CA SER A 25 11.78 2.96 -16.19
C SER A 25 10.88 4.04 -15.60
N LEU A 26 9.61 3.72 -15.33
CA LEU A 26 8.68 4.67 -14.72
C LEU A 26 9.04 4.97 -13.24
N LEU A 27 9.55 3.99 -12.50
CA LEU A 27 10.09 4.21 -11.15
C LEU A 27 11.33 5.12 -11.16
N VAL A 28 12.19 5.02 -12.18
CA VAL A 28 13.31 5.96 -12.36
C VAL A 28 12.80 7.37 -12.64
N VAL A 29 11.79 7.54 -13.49
CA VAL A 29 11.16 8.85 -13.73
C VAL A 29 10.59 9.44 -12.44
N TYR A 30 9.92 8.63 -11.63
CA TYR A 30 9.46 9.05 -10.30
C TYR A 30 10.63 9.53 -9.42
N ARG A 31 11.73 8.80 -9.39
CA ARG A 31 12.90 9.16 -8.56
C ARG A 31 13.56 10.46 -9.02
N ILE A 32 13.66 10.69 -10.32
CA ILE A 32 14.19 11.96 -10.87
C ILE A 32 13.29 13.11 -10.42
N GLY A 33 11.98 13.02 -10.58
CA GLY A 33 11.05 14.07 -10.16
C GLY A 33 11.04 14.33 -8.65
N ALA A 34 11.32 13.31 -7.82
CA ALA A 34 11.46 13.45 -6.38
C ALA A 34 12.73 14.24 -5.95
N HIS A 35 13.55 14.71 -6.90
CA HIS A 35 14.73 15.55 -6.65
C HIS A 35 14.61 16.94 -7.28
N ILE A 36 13.53 17.23 -8.02
CA ILE A 36 13.30 18.54 -8.64
C ILE A 36 12.60 19.45 -7.62
N PRO A 37 13.26 20.47 -7.05
CA PRO A 37 12.66 21.33 -6.04
C PRO A 37 11.59 22.24 -6.63
N THR A 38 10.60 22.61 -5.83
CA THR A 38 9.61 23.62 -6.19
C THR A 38 10.26 25.01 -6.20
N PRO A 39 9.99 25.87 -7.19
CA PRO A 39 10.57 27.21 -7.25
C PRO A 39 10.19 28.09 -6.06
N GLY A 40 11.06 29.03 -5.68
CA GLY A 40 10.79 30.04 -4.65
C GLY A 40 11.06 29.58 -3.21
N ILE A 41 11.75 28.45 -3.00
CA ILE A 41 12.02 27.87 -1.69
C ILE A 41 13.51 27.83 -1.39
N ASN A 42 13.84 28.18 -0.16
CA ASN A 42 15.18 28.01 0.39
C ASN A 42 15.33 26.57 0.91
N SER A 43 15.96 25.72 0.10
CA SER A 43 16.16 24.30 0.41
C SER A 43 17.00 24.06 1.68
N VAL A 44 17.94 24.96 2.02
CA VAL A 44 18.77 24.84 3.21
C VAL A 44 17.95 25.10 4.47
N ALA A 45 17.20 26.20 4.49
CA ALA A 45 16.31 26.54 5.62
C ALA A 45 15.25 25.47 5.87
N LEU A 46 14.71 24.90 4.78
CA LEU A 46 13.73 23.80 4.86
C LEU A 46 14.37 22.52 5.42
N ALA A 47 15.55 22.14 4.96
CA ALA A 47 16.26 20.96 5.45
C ALA A 47 16.58 21.05 6.95
N GLU A 48 16.94 22.23 7.47
CA GLU A 48 17.15 22.48 8.91
C GLU A 48 15.87 22.25 9.74
N ILE A 49 14.72 22.68 9.23
CA ILE A 49 13.43 22.47 9.90
C ILE A 49 13.08 20.98 9.87
N MET A 50 13.21 20.34 8.70
CA MET A 50 12.85 18.93 8.52
C MET A 50 13.72 17.98 9.34
N SER A 51 15.00 18.29 9.53
CA SER A 51 15.87 17.48 10.40
C SER A 51 15.40 17.44 11.86
N ARG A 52 14.77 18.50 12.35
CA ARG A 52 14.17 18.54 13.70
C ARG A 52 12.80 17.88 13.78
N MET A 53 12.13 17.74 12.65
CA MET A 53 10.82 17.10 12.57
C MET A 53 10.91 15.59 12.34
N THR A 54 12.11 15.01 12.29
CA THR A 54 12.32 13.57 12.26
C THR A 54 11.68 12.95 13.51
N GLY A 55 10.80 11.95 13.34
CA GLY A 55 10.03 11.35 14.45
C GLY A 55 8.66 12.00 14.70
N THR A 56 8.30 13.09 14.01
CA THR A 56 6.96 13.65 14.00
C THR A 56 6.12 13.07 12.85
N MET A 57 4.83 13.42 12.82
CA MET A 57 3.95 13.07 11.68
C MET A 57 4.48 13.53 10.32
N MET A 58 5.20 14.66 10.29
CA MET A 58 5.80 15.20 9.06
C MET A 58 6.94 14.33 8.55
N GLY A 59 7.80 13.80 9.44
CA GLY A 59 8.84 12.84 9.08
C GLY A 59 8.25 11.52 8.56
N PHE A 60 7.13 11.09 9.12
CA PHE A 60 6.40 9.93 8.63
C PHE A 60 5.85 10.17 7.21
N PHE A 61 5.27 11.34 6.95
CA PHE A 61 4.80 11.73 5.62
C PHE A 61 5.96 11.79 4.60
N ASP A 62 7.09 12.36 5.01
CA ASP A 62 8.27 12.45 4.15
C ASP A 62 8.82 11.08 3.74
N MET A 63 8.76 10.11 4.63
CA MET A 63 9.14 8.73 4.35
C MET A 63 8.27 8.10 3.24
N PHE A 64 6.93 8.31 3.27
CA PHE A 64 6.02 7.82 2.21
C PHE A 64 6.24 8.54 0.88
N SER A 65 6.66 9.81 0.91
CA SER A 65 7.02 10.57 -0.28
C SER A 65 8.44 10.29 -0.79
N GLY A 66 9.23 9.48 -0.04
CA GLY A 66 10.60 9.14 -0.39
C GLY A 66 11.59 10.30 -0.28
N GLY A 67 11.40 11.18 0.72
CA GLY A 67 12.23 12.38 0.93
C GLY A 67 11.83 13.55 0.02
N ALA A 68 10.68 13.47 -0.64
CA ALA A 68 10.23 14.53 -1.54
C ALA A 68 9.66 15.75 -0.78
N LEU A 69 9.09 15.53 0.42
CA LEU A 69 8.56 16.62 1.25
C LEU A 69 9.68 17.41 1.93
N SER A 70 10.71 16.75 2.45
CA SER A 70 11.83 17.39 3.11
C SER A 70 12.61 18.32 2.19
N ARG A 71 12.56 18.10 0.88
CA ARG A 71 13.15 18.93 -0.17
C ARG A 71 12.15 19.84 -0.86
N LEU A 72 10.87 19.74 -0.49
CA LEU A 72 9.71 20.31 -1.16
C LEU A 72 9.81 20.24 -2.70
N THR A 73 9.89 19.01 -3.19
CA THR A 73 9.96 18.76 -4.63
C THR A 73 8.57 18.84 -5.27
N ILE A 74 8.52 18.77 -6.59
CA ILE A 74 7.25 18.72 -7.34
C ILE A 74 6.34 17.56 -6.91
N PHE A 75 6.92 16.51 -6.29
CA PHE A 75 6.21 15.35 -5.75
C PHE A 75 6.06 15.37 -4.22
N ALA A 76 6.18 16.55 -3.57
CA ALA A 76 6.12 16.65 -2.11
C ALA A 76 4.83 16.12 -1.49
N LEU A 77 3.67 16.28 -2.17
CA LEU A 77 2.40 15.66 -1.75
C LEU A 77 2.41 14.13 -1.87
N GLY A 78 3.32 13.57 -2.65
CA GLY A 78 3.34 12.14 -2.92
C GLY A 78 2.04 11.65 -3.55
N ILE A 79 1.70 10.40 -3.24
CA ILE A 79 0.47 9.74 -3.72
C ILE A 79 -0.67 9.81 -2.71
N MET A 80 -0.48 10.49 -1.56
CA MET A 80 -1.45 10.54 -0.45
C MET A 80 -2.82 11.11 -0.86
N PRO A 81 -2.94 12.21 -1.65
CA PRO A 81 -4.23 12.71 -2.08
C PRO A 81 -5.03 11.67 -2.88
N TYR A 82 -4.35 10.86 -3.70
CA TYR A 82 -4.99 9.78 -4.45
C TYR A 82 -5.48 8.65 -3.55
N ILE A 83 -4.68 8.25 -2.56
CA ILE A 83 -5.09 7.22 -1.60
C ILE A 83 -6.32 7.68 -0.84
N SER A 84 -6.30 8.93 -0.32
CA SER A 84 -7.44 9.50 0.39
C SER A 84 -8.70 9.58 -0.47
N ALA A 85 -8.59 10.03 -1.73
CA ALA A 85 -9.70 10.06 -2.68
C ALA A 85 -10.25 8.66 -2.96
N SER A 86 -9.35 7.67 -3.14
CA SER A 86 -9.73 6.27 -3.38
C SER A 86 -10.48 5.68 -2.19
N ILE A 87 -10.02 5.95 -0.97
CA ILE A 87 -10.70 5.52 0.27
C ILE A 87 -12.10 6.12 0.35
N ILE A 88 -12.21 7.44 0.19
CA ILE A 88 -13.49 8.15 0.25
C ILE A 88 -14.47 7.55 -0.76
N LEU A 89 -14.04 7.34 -2.00
CA LEU A 89 -14.91 6.75 -3.02
C LEU A 89 -15.26 5.30 -2.75
N GLN A 90 -14.34 4.50 -2.23
CA GLN A 90 -14.65 3.13 -1.81
C GLN A 90 -15.68 3.08 -0.68
N LEU A 91 -15.56 3.96 0.33
CA LEU A 91 -16.57 4.13 1.37
C LEU A 91 -17.91 4.58 0.79
N MET A 92 -17.89 5.54 -0.14
CA MET A 92 -19.08 6.03 -0.82
C MET A 92 -19.78 4.96 -1.66
N THR A 93 -19.06 3.97 -2.21
CA THR A 93 -19.71 2.85 -2.93
C THR A 93 -20.58 1.99 -2.03
N MET A 94 -20.37 1.99 -0.72
CA MET A 94 -21.20 1.27 0.25
C MET A 94 -22.44 2.07 0.65
N VAL A 95 -22.33 3.40 0.70
CA VAL A 95 -23.39 4.30 1.17
C VAL A 95 -24.30 4.75 0.01
N SER A 96 -23.71 5.03 -1.16
CA SER A 96 -24.45 5.54 -2.32
C SER A 96 -24.98 4.42 -3.20
N PRO A 97 -26.32 4.28 -3.37
CA PRO A 97 -26.88 3.27 -4.27
C PRO A 97 -26.43 3.44 -5.73
N TYR A 98 -26.14 4.66 -6.16
CA TYR A 98 -25.66 4.96 -7.50
C TYR A 98 -24.26 4.35 -7.74
N LEU A 99 -23.31 4.60 -6.82
CA LEU A 99 -21.96 4.04 -6.94
C LEU A 99 -21.93 2.53 -6.76
N ALA A 100 -22.83 1.98 -5.91
CA ALA A 100 -23.00 0.55 -5.76
C ALA A 100 -23.49 -0.12 -7.06
N ARG A 101 -24.38 0.54 -7.81
CA ARG A 101 -24.82 0.06 -9.14
C ARG A 101 -23.69 0.11 -10.16
N LEU A 102 -22.94 1.22 -10.21
CA LEU A 102 -21.76 1.34 -11.07
C LEU A 102 -20.74 0.23 -10.82
N LYS A 103 -20.50 -0.13 -9.56
CA LYS A 103 -19.60 -1.24 -9.22
C LYS A 103 -20.08 -2.59 -9.79
N LYS A 104 -21.39 -2.80 -9.88
CA LYS A 104 -22.01 -4.01 -10.45
C LYS A 104 -22.00 -4.03 -11.99
N GLU A 105 -21.85 -2.88 -12.65
CA GLU A 105 -21.74 -2.77 -14.12
C GLU A 105 -20.42 -3.33 -14.68
N GLY A 106 -19.51 -3.82 -13.83
CA GLY A 106 -18.26 -4.44 -14.23
C GLY A 106 -17.23 -3.41 -14.71
N GLU A 107 -16.54 -3.69 -15.82
CA GLU A 107 -15.39 -2.91 -16.28
C GLU A 107 -15.75 -1.45 -16.63
N GLN A 108 -16.92 -1.21 -17.23
CA GLN A 108 -17.36 0.16 -17.57
C GLN A 108 -17.65 0.99 -16.31
N GLY A 109 -18.30 0.40 -15.32
CA GLY A 109 -18.55 1.06 -14.04
C GLY A 109 -17.27 1.35 -13.27
N GLN A 110 -16.32 0.41 -13.30
CA GLN A 110 -15.02 0.58 -12.67
C GLN A 110 -14.23 1.75 -13.31
N LYS A 111 -14.27 1.92 -14.62
CA LYS A 111 -13.66 3.06 -15.32
C LYS A 111 -14.24 4.40 -14.85
N LYS A 112 -15.56 4.48 -14.63
CA LYS A 112 -16.20 5.70 -14.09
C LYS A 112 -15.79 5.97 -12.64
N ILE A 113 -15.72 4.93 -11.79
CA ILE A 113 -15.26 5.08 -10.40
C ILE A 113 -13.82 5.59 -10.37
N THR A 114 -12.93 5.04 -11.21
CA THR A 114 -11.55 5.52 -11.35
C THR A 114 -11.51 7.00 -11.80
N GLN A 115 -12.38 7.40 -12.71
CA GLN A 115 -12.49 8.81 -13.15
C GLN A 115 -12.90 9.74 -12.00
N TYR A 116 -13.87 9.33 -11.18
CA TYR A 116 -14.24 10.10 -9.97
C TYR A 116 -13.09 10.15 -8.95
N THR A 117 -12.32 9.07 -8.81
CA THR A 117 -11.11 9.07 -7.97
C THR A 117 -10.10 10.10 -8.45
N ARG A 118 -9.88 10.21 -9.77
CA ARG A 118 -8.98 11.22 -10.36
C ARG A 118 -9.44 12.65 -10.04
N TYR A 119 -10.74 12.94 -10.19
CA TYR A 119 -11.28 14.26 -9.83
C TYR A 119 -11.15 14.56 -8.35
N GLY A 120 -11.50 13.59 -7.49
CA GLY A 120 -11.32 13.71 -6.05
C GLY A 120 -9.86 13.94 -5.64
N THR A 121 -8.92 13.29 -6.31
CA THR A 121 -7.48 13.48 -6.11
C THR A 121 -7.05 14.91 -6.40
N ILE A 122 -7.49 15.47 -7.52
CA ILE A 122 -7.15 16.86 -7.90
C ILE A 122 -7.72 17.85 -6.88
N VAL A 123 -8.97 17.67 -6.46
CA VAL A 123 -9.59 18.55 -5.46
C VAL A 123 -8.85 18.47 -4.12
N LEU A 124 -8.54 17.26 -3.64
CA LEU A 124 -7.80 17.09 -2.39
C LEU A 124 -6.38 17.62 -2.49
N SER A 125 -5.70 17.44 -3.63
CA SER A 125 -4.36 17.99 -3.84
C SER A 125 -4.34 19.52 -3.86
N LEU A 126 -5.35 20.17 -4.44
CA LEU A 126 -5.52 21.62 -4.39
C LEU A 126 -5.69 22.13 -2.95
N VAL A 127 -6.53 21.49 -2.15
CA VAL A 127 -6.74 21.85 -0.74
C VAL A 127 -5.47 21.67 0.07
N GLN A 128 -4.80 20.52 -0.06
CA GLN A 128 -3.58 20.23 0.68
C GLN A 128 -2.41 21.12 0.26
N SER A 129 -2.21 21.36 -1.03
CA SER A 129 -1.15 22.25 -1.53
C SER A 129 -1.35 23.70 -1.09
N THR A 130 -2.61 24.17 -1.02
CA THR A 130 -2.94 25.48 -0.46
C THR A 130 -2.55 25.56 1.02
N GLY A 131 -2.91 24.55 1.80
CA GLY A 131 -2.51 24.47 3.22
C GLY A 131 -0.99 24.50 3.40
N ILE A 132 -0.27 23.69 2.61
CA ILE A 132 1.20 23.65 2.65
C ILE A 132 1.82 24.99 2.25
N SER A 133 1.33 25.65 1.19
CA SER A 133 1.88 26.94 0.75
C SER A 133 1.74 28.03 1.80
N VAL A 134 0.56 28.12 2.47
CA VAL A 134 0.33 29.06 3.56
C VAL A 134 1.19 28.72 4.79
N GLY A 135 1.30 27.43 5.13
CA GLY A 135 2.12 26.98 6.26
C GLY A 135 3.59 27.29 6.08
N LEU A 136 4.14 27.10 4.86
CA LEU A 136 5.55 27.39 4.55
C LEU A 136 5.89 28.87 4.66
N GLU A 137 4.99 29.78 4.32
CA GLU A 137 5.20 31.23 4.50
C GLU A 137 5.33 31.61 5.99
N ALA A 138 4.64 30.89 6.88
CA ALA A 138 4.68 31.11 8.31
C ALA A 138 5.92 30.49 8.97
N MET A 139 6.56 29.52 8.31
CA MET A 139 7.72 28.81 8.88
C MET A 139 9.01 29.64 8.73
N ARG A 140 9.79 29.65 9.81
CA ARG A 140 11.16 30.22 9.83
C ARG A 140 12.14 29.18 10.36
N SER A 141 13.34 29.14 9.75
CA SER A 141 14.43 28.30 10.26
C SER A 141 14.84 28.73 11.67
N PRO A 142 15.38 27.82 12.49
CA PRO A 142 16.01 28.16 13.76
C PRO A 142 17.11 29.23 13.65
N THR A 143 17.72 29.35 12.48
CA THR A 143 18.70 30.39 12.14
C THR A 143 18.06 31.74 11.76
N GLY A 144 16.72 31.85 11.81
CA GLY A 144 15.97 33.05 11.46
C GLY A 144 15.69 33.24 9.97
N ASN A 145 16.22 32.39 9.12
CA ASN A 145 16.04 32.46 7.68
C ASN A 145 14.60 32.04 7.28
N ALA A 146 13.97 32.84 6.39
CA ALA A 146 12.69 32.47 5.85
C ALA A 146 12.81 31.26 4.90
N VAL A 147 11.83 30.35 4.95
CA VAL A 147 11.77 29.19 4.05
C VAL A 147 11.36 29.63 2.65
N VAL A 148 10.50 30.63 2.55
CA VAL A 148 9.99 31.19 1.30
C VAL A 148 10.78 32.45 0.99
N LEU A 149 11.39 32.53 -0.20
CA LEU A 149 12.21 33.67 -0.62
C LEU A 149 11.36 34.93 -0.82
N GLU A 150 10.22 34.78 -1.49
CA GLU A 150 9.30 35.87 -1.78
C GLU A 150 7.86 35.45 -1.37
N PRO A 151 7.43 35.75 -0.12
CA PRO A 151 6.08 35.43 0.32
C PRO A 151 5.04 36.27 -0.42
N GLY A 152 3.92 35.67 -0.80
CA GLY A 152 2.81 36.35 -1.47
C GLY A 152 2.00 35.44 -2.40
N TRP A 153 0.99 36.07 -3.03
CA TRP A 153 0.09 35.33 -3.90
C TRP A 153 0.79 34.62 -5.07
N SER A 154 1.87 35.19 -5.60
CA SER A 154 2.65 34.59 -6.69
C SER A 154 3.24 33.24 -6.25
N PHE A 155 3.86 33.19 -5.06
CA PHE A 155 4.40 31.94 -4.50
C PHE A 155 3.28 30.93 -4.25
N ARG A 156 2.16 31.35 -3.63
CA ARG A 156 1.05 30.43 -3.34
C ARG A 156 0.50 29.78 -4.59
N ILE A 157 0.19 30.57 -5.61
CA ILE A 157 -0.36 30.06 -6.87
C ILE A 157 0.65 29.11 -7.55
N MET A 158 1.92 29.51 -7.63
CA MET A 158 2.95 28.68 -8.24
C MET A 158 3.13 27.35 -7.50
N THR A 159 3.21 27.37 -6.18
CA THR A 159 3.33 26.16 -5.33
C THR A 159 2.10 25.27 -5.48
N VAL A 160 0.90 25.81 -5.42
CA VAL A 160 -0.36 25.04 -5.57
C VAL A 160 -0.43 24.37 -6.93
N LEU A 161 -0.13 25.11 -8.01
CA LEU A 161 -0.12 24.52 -9.36
C LEU A 161 0.95 23.45 -9.52
N THR A 162 2.15 23.70 -9.03
CA THR A 162 3.28 22.75 -9.13
C THR A 162 3.00 21.45 -8.38
N LEU A 163 2.57 21.54 -7.13
CA LEU A 163 2.29 20.36 -6.30
C LEU A 163 1.07 19.57 -6.82
N THR A 164 0.03 20.27 -7.29
CA THR A 164 -1.16 19.60 -7.86
C THR A 164 -0.82 18.91 -9.18
N ALA A 165 -0.05 19.56 -10.05
CA ALA A 165 0.43 18.95 -11.29
C ALA A 165 1.34 17.74 -11.01
N GLY A 166 2.22 17.85 -10.02
CA GLY A 166 3.06 16.74 -9.57
C GLY A 166 2.25 15.55 -9.07
N CYS A 167 1.23 15.79 -8.24
CA CYS A 167 0.31 14.75 -7.76
C CYS A 167 -0.46 14.09 -8.90
N ALA A 168 -0.99 14.87 -9.85
CA ALA A 168 -1.68 14.36 -11.03
C ALA A 168 -0.76 13.51 -11.91
N PHE A 169 0.50 13.90 -12.06
CA PHE A 169 1.49 13.14 -12.79
C PHE A 169 1.86 11.81 -12.09
N LEU A 170 2.01 11.82 -10.75
CA LEU A 170 2.24 10.59 -9.98
C LEU A 170 1.07 9.61 -10.08
N MET A 171 -0.16 10.12 -10.02
CA MET A 171 -1.35 9.31 -10.23
C MET A 171 -1.33 8.65 -11.62
N TRP A 172 -1.04 9.41 -12.66
CA TRP A 172 -0.91 8.89 -14.02
C TRP A 172 0.20 7.85 -14.15
N LEU A 173 1.38 8.10 -13.54
CA LEU A 173 2.47 7.11 -13.49
C LEU A 173 2.03 5.79 -12.83
N GLY A 174 1.35 5.87 -11.68
CA GLY A 174 0.84 4.69 -10.97
C GLY A 174 -0.16 3.89 -11.82
N GLU A 175 -1.05 4.57 -12.52
CA GLU A 175 -1.99 3.93 -13.45
C GLU A 175 -1.27 3.28 -14.63
N GLN A 176 -0.28 3.94 -15.26
CA GLN A 176 0.49 3.35 -16.35
C GLN A 176 1.26 2.10 -15.92
N ILE A 177 1.85 2.10 -14.72
CA ILE A 177 2.51 0.90 -14.18
C ILE A 177 1.48 -0.23 -13.99
N THR A 178 0.30 0.06 -13.46
CA THR A 178 -0.74 -0.94 -13.22
C THR A 178 -1.30 -1.52 -14.52
N GLU A 179 -1.51 -0.70 -15.54
CA GLU A 179 -2.10 -1.13 -16.82
C GLU A 179 -1.11 -1.87 -17.72
N ARG A 180 0.12 -1.37 -17.81
CA ARG A 180 1.12 -1.84 -18.79
C ARG A 180 2.33 -2.52 -18.19
N GLY A 181 2.55 -2.34 -16.90
CA GLY A 181 3.68 -2.89 -16.16
C GLY A 181 3.35 -4.20 -15.43
N ILE A 182 3.98 -4.38 -14.28
CA ILE A 182 3.79 -5.48 -13.34
C ILE A 182 3.58 -4.89 -11.95
N GLY A 183 2.66 -5.48 -11.20
CA GLY A 183 2.32 -5.04 -9.85
C GLY A 183 1.29 -3.93 -9.82
N ASN A 184 0.91 -3.54 -8.60
CA ASN A 184 0.09 -2.35 -8.38
C ASN A 184 1.00 -1.12 -8.41
N GLY A 185 0.84 -0.25 -9.43
CA GLY A 185 1.73 0.89 -9.65
C GLY A 185 1.78 1.87 -8.48
N ILE A 186 0.65 2.10 -7.80
CA ILE A 186 0.57 2.97 -6.64
C ILE A 186 1.39 2.41 -5.48
N SER A 187 1.20 1.13 -5.19
CA SER A 187 1.95 0.42 -4.14
C SER A 187 3.45 0.39 -4.45
N LEU A 188 3.83 0.23 -5.72
CA LEU A 188 5.23 0.25 -6.15
C LEU A 188 5.88 1.64 -6.05
N ILE A 189 5.14 2.72 -6.28
CA ILE A 189 5.64 4.09 -6.05
C ILE A 189 5.91 4.30 -4.57
N ILE A 190 4.99 3.90 -3.67
CA ILE A 190 5.19 3.99 -2.22
C ILE A 190 6.39 3.13 -1.80
N PHE A 191 6.46 1.89 -2.27
CA PHE A 191 7.57 0.98 -2.05
C PHE A 191 8.91 1.61 -2.46
N SER A 192 8.99 2.19 -3.65
CA SER A 192 10.20 2.86 -4.15
C SER A 192 10.59 4.06 -3.29
N GLY A 193 9.59 4.82 -2.75
CA GLY A 193 9.83 5.91 -1.82
C GLY A 193 10.49 5.42 -0.53
N ILE A 194 9.93 4.38 0.09
CA ILE A 194 10.43 3.84 1.36
C ILE A 194 11.80 3.19 1.18
N VAL A 195 11.99 2.36 0.15
CA VAL A 195 13.26 1.66 -0.11
C VAL A 195 14.39 2.65 -0.39
N ALA A 196 14.11 3.77 -1.01
CA ALA A 196 15.12 4.78 -1.30
C ALA A 196 15.70 5.48 -0.05
N GLY A 197 14.96 5.51 1.06
CA GLY A 197 15.46 5.98 2.36
C GLY A 197 16.35 4.96 3.08
N THR A 198 16.27 3.68 2.72
CA THR A 198 16.97 2.58 3.41
C THR A 198 18.51 2.74 3.42
N PRO A 199 19.19 3.05 2.29
CA PRO A 199 20.64 3.21 2.31
C PRO A 199 21.10 4.34 3.25
N ALA A 200 20.43 5.49 3.22
CA ALA A 200 20.75 6.62 4.08
C ALA A 200 20.59 6.25 5.58
N ALA A 201 19.54 5.52 5.90
CA ALA A 201 19.29 5.03 7.26
C ALA A 201 20.39 4.06 7.75
N ILE A 202 20.89 3.19 6.87
CA ILE A 202 21.99 2.27 7.19
C ILE A 202 23.28 3.05 7.46
N PHE A 203 23.64 4.02 6.59
CA PHE A 203 24.82 4.84 6.78
C PHE A 203 24.75 5.66 8.07
N GLN A 204 23.63 6.32 8.38
CA GLN A 204 23.43 7.04 9.63
C GLN A 204 23.60 6.14 10.86
N SER A 205 23.11 4.91 10.79
CA SER A 205 23.27 3.94 11.88
C SER A 205 24.74 3.54 12.10
N MET A 206 25.51 3.41 11.01
CA MET A 206 26.94 3.13 11.07
C MET A 206 27.72 4.30 11.65
N ASP A 207 27.36 5.55 11.30
CA ASP A 207 27.98 6.76 11.84
C ASP A 207 27.72 6.87 13.36
N LEU A 208 26.51 6.56 13.83
CA LEU A 208 26.18 6.56 15.26
C LEU A 208 26.87 5.45 16.06
N MET A 209 27.19 4.34 15.41
CA MET A 209 28.09 3.34 16.00
C MET A 209 29.52 3.87 16.10
N GLY A 210 29.99 4.64 15.11
CA GLY A 210 31.32 5.26 15.11
C GLY A 210 31.47 6.33 16.19
N THR A 211 30.42 7.10 16.49
CA THR A 211 30.38 8.11 17.56
C THR A 211 30.17 7.53 18.96
N GLY A 212 29.85 6.24 19.07
CA GLY A 212 29.60 5.57 20.36
C GLY A 212 28.21 5.83 20.96
N GLU A 213 27.33 6.53 20.26
CA GLU A 213 25.95 6.77 20.71
C GLU A 213 25.09 5.50 20.62
N LEU A 214 25.41 4.58 19.69
CA LEU A 214 24.77 3.29 19.56
C LEU A 214 25.74 2.14 19.87
N SER A 215 25.37 1.28 20.82
CA SER A 215 26.13 0.07 21.11
C SER A 215 25.97 -0.95 19.96
N VAL A 216 27.07 -1.63 19.62
CA VAL A 216 27.07 -2.74 18.63
C VAL A 216 26.04 -3.80 18.98
N PHE A 217 25.83 -4.09 20.27
CA PHE A 217 24.83 -5.07 20.72
C PHE A 217 23.40 -4.64 20.39
N ILE A 218 23.08 -3.34 20.53
CA ILE A 218 21.77 -2.79 20.17
C ILE A 218 21.56 -2.93 18.65
N MET A 219 22.56 -2.64 17.85
CA MET A 219 22.49 -2.77 16.39
C MET A 219 22.27 -4.22 15.95
N LEU A 220 22.97 -5.17 16.54
CA LEU A 220 22.77 -6.61 16.27
C LEU A 220 21.37 -7.06 16.68
N PHE A 221 20.89 -6.61 17.85
CA PHE A 221 19.52 -6.89 18.31
C PHE A 221 18.48 -6.36 17.31
N LEU A 222 18.65 -5.12 16.81
CA LEU A 222 17.76 -4.51 15.84
C LEU A 222 17.75 -5.25 14.51
N MET A 223 18.91 -5.64 14.00
CA MET A 223 19.01 -6.45 12.77
C MET A 223 18.27 -7.79 12.93
N PHE A 224 18.48 -8.48 14.05
CA PHE A 224 17.79 -9.73 14.34
C PHE A 224 16.27 -9.51 14.49
N PHE A 225 15.87 -8.47 15.21
CA PHE A 225 14.47 -8.12 15.40
C PHE A 225 13.78 -7.80 14.07
N MET A 226 14.40 -6.99 13.21
CA MET A 226 13.88 -6.68 11.89
C MET A 226 13.75 -7.92 11.01
N ALA A 227 14.75 -8.81 11.02
CA ALA A 227 14.68 -10.07 10.30
C ALA A 227 13.54 -10.96 10.81
N ALA A 228 13.32 -11.00 12.12
CA ALA A 228 12.22 -11.74 12.74
C ALA A 228 10.85 -11.16 12.34
N VAL A 229 10.69 -9.84 12.34
CA VAL A 229 9.46 -9.17 11.88
C VAL A 229 9.20 -9.45 10.41
N VAL A 230 10.20 -9.32 9.53
CA VAL A 230 10.08 -9.66 8.11
C VAL A 230 9.69 -11.13 7.93
N GLY A 231 10.33 -12.05 8.67
CA GLY A 231 9.98 -13.47 8.65
C GLY A 231 8.52 -13.73 9.07
N MET A 232 8.06 -13.05 10.12
CA MET A 232 6.67 -13.12 10.59
C MET A 232 5.69 -12.61 9.52
N ILE A 233 6.02 -11.50 8.84
CA ILE A 233 5.20 -10.95 7.77
C ILE A 233 5.10 -11.96 6.61
N VAL A 234 6.23 -12.47 6.13
CA VAL A 234 6.27 -13.43 5.02
C VAL A 234 5.48 -14.70 5.36
N PHE A 235 5.63 -15.20 6.59
CA PHE A 235 4.90 -16.39 7.06
C PHE A 235 3.39 -16.16 7.09
N THR A 236 2.95 -15.03 7.61
CA THR A 236 1.52 -14.72 7.76
C THR A 236 0.86 -14.40 6.41
N GLU A 237 1.53 -13.61 5.55
CA GLU A 237 1.04 -13.28 4.21
C GLU A 237 0.99 -14.49 3.27
N GLY A 238 1.89 -15.47 3.46
CA GLY A 238 1.86 -16.77 2.76
C GLY A 238 0.81 -17.73 3.30
N GLY A 239 0.27 -17.49 4.50
CA GLY A 239 -0.68 -18.35 5.18
C GLY A 239 -2.05 -18.39 4.49
N GLN A 240 -2.61 -19.61 4.32
CA GLN A 240 -3.92 -19.83 3.71
C GLN A 240 -4.75 -20.83 4.49
N ARG A 241 -6.01 -20.51 4.77
CA ARG A 241 -7.01 -21.47 5.23
C ARG A 241 -7.67 -22.11 4.01
N ARG A 242 -7.52 -23.42 3.83
CA ARG A 242 -8.11 -24.16 2.71
C ARG A 242 -9.41 -24.80 3.15
N ILE A 243 -10.54 -24.38 2.54
CA ILE A 243 -11.85 -25.01 2.72
C ILE A 243 -11.99 -26.07 1.65
N SER A 244 -12.23 -27.34 2.01
CA SER A 244 -12.43 -28.41 1.06
C SER A 244 -13.79 -28.26 0.36
N ILE A 245 -13.78 -28.34 -0.96
CA ILE A 245 -14.97 -28.33 -1.82
C ILE A 245 -15.00 -29.66 -2.56
N GLN A 246 -16.15 -30.30 -2.57
CA GLN A 246 -16.40 -31.49 -3.36
C GLN A 246 -17.36 -31.16 -4.49
N TYR A 247 -17.04 -31.67 -5.68
CA TYR A 247 -17.93 -31.58 -6.84
C TYR A 247 -18.61 -32.92 -7.05
N ALA A 248 -19.91 -32.87 -7.33
CA ALA A 248 -20.68 -34.08 -7.60
C ALA A 248 -20.12 -34.80 -8.84
N LYS A 249 -20.02 -36.13 -8.74
CA LYS A 249 -19.64 -36.96 -9.87
C LYS A 249 -20.77 -36.92 -10.90
N ARG A 250 -20.44 -36.59 -12.15
CA ARG A 250 -21.41 -36.68 -13.28
C ARG A 250 -21.05 -37.87 -14.13
N VAL A 251 -22.07 -38.69 -14.42
CA VAL A 251 -21.97 -39.77 -15.41
C VAL A 251 -22.34 -39.19 -16.76
N VAL A 252 -21.40 -39.14 -17.69
CA VAL A 252 -21.64 -38.72 -19.08
C VAL A 252 -21.40 -39.96 -19.95
N GLY A 253 -22.52 -40.61 -20.37
CA GLY A 253 -22.47 -41.89 -21.07
C GLY A 253 -21.90 -43.01 -20.19
N ARG A 254 -20.87 -43.75 -20.68
CA ARG A 254 -20.20 -44.84 -19.96
C ARG A 254 -19.00 -44.37 -19.10
N LYS A 255 -18.65 -43.07 -19.10
CA LYS A 255 -17.53 -42.54 -18.35
C LYS A 255 -18.00 -41.71 -17.13
N MET A 256 -17.47 -42.02 -15.96
CA MET A 256 -17.61 -41.17 -14.79
C MET A 256 -16.66 -39.99 -14.93
N MET A 257 -17.22 -38.79 -15.11
CA MET A 257 -16.48 -37.54 -15.07
C MET A 257 -16.80 -36.79 -13.78
N GLY A 258 -15.77 -36.26 -13.12
CA GLY A 258 -15.91 -35.47 -11.89
C GLY A 258 -15.53 -36.24 -10.63
N GLY A 259 -15.67 -35.60 -9.50
CA GLY A 259 -15.25 -36.14 -8.19
C GLY A 259 -13.88 -35.67 -7.75
N GLN A 260 -13.30 -34.65 -8.42
CA GLN A 260 -12.11 -33.99 -7.90
C GLN A 260 -12.48 -33.13 -6.69
N SER A 261 -11.79 -33.37 -5.58
CA SER A 261 -11.84 -32.46 -4.43
C SER A 261 -10.98 -31.24 -4.77
N SER A 262 -11.58 -30.06 -4.71
CA SER A 262 -10.88 -28.78 -4.82
C SER A 262 -10.87 -28.10 -3.46
N HIS A 263 -10.05 -27.07 -3.33
CA HIS A 263 -10.02 -26.28 -2.10
C HIS A 263 -10.24 -24.81 -2.44
N LEU A 264 -11.05 -24.11 -1.61
CA LEU A 264 -11.15 -22.66 -1.62
C LEU A 264 -10.05 -22.10 -0.72
N PRO A 265 -9.00 -21.46 -1.28
CA PRO A 265 -7.98 -20.85 -0.46
C PRO A 265 -8.46 -19.49 0.06
N LEU A 266 -8.51 -19.32 1.37
CA LEU A 266 -8.71 -18.02 2.02
C LEU A 266 -7.38 -17.59 2.63
N LYS A 267 -6.82 -16.46 2.19
CA LYS A 267 -5.60 -15.89 2.79
C LYS A 267 -5.86 -15.51 4.24
N VAL A 268 -4.91 -15.71 5.15
CA VAL A 268 -5.00 -15.29 6.56
C VAL A 268 -5.11 -13.77 6.66
N ASN A 269 -4.39 -13.06 5.82
CA ASN A 269 -4.59 -11.62 5.62
C ASN A 269 -5.30 -11.39 4.28
N THR A 270 -6.63 -11.44 4.27
CA THR A 270 -7.45 -11.23 3.06
C THR A 270 -7.40 -9.78 2.60
N SER A 271 -7.21 -8.84 3.53
CA SER A 271 -7.16 -7.40 3.26
C SER A 271 -5.78 -6.89 2.80
N GLY A 272 -4.73 -7.70 2.95
CA GLY A 272 -3.36 -7.34 2.56
C GLY A 272 -2.80 -6.16 3.35
N VAL A 273 -1.97 -5.36 2.69
CA VAL A 273 -1.31 -4.18 3.28
C VAL A 273 -2.16 -2.89 3.22
N ILE A 274 -3.34 -2.95 2.62
CA ILE A 274 -4.19 -1.78 2.38
C ILE A 274 -4.75 -1.16 3.67
N PRO A 275 -5.26 -1.92 4.68
CA PRO A 275 -5.83 -1.34 5.89
C PRO A 275 -4.87 -0.44 6.68
N PRO A 276 -3.61 -0.81 6.94
CA PRO A 276 -2.64 0.09 7.56
C PRO A 276 -2.37 1.37 6.77
N ILE A 277 -2.33 1.28 5.43
CA ILE A 277 -2.15 2.46 4.56
C ILE A 277 -3.36 3.40 4.70
N PHE A 278 -4.58 2.85 4.74
CA PHE A 278 -5.80 3.62 4.92
C PHE A 278 -5.88 4.25 6.30
N ALA A 279 -5.58 3.49 7.34
CA ALA A 279 -5.54 3.96 8.72
C ALA A 279 -4.55 5.13 8.87
N SER A 280 -3.32 4.99 8.36
CA SER A 280 -2.32 6.07 8.40
C SER A 280 -2.78 7.30 7.62
N SER A 281 -3.34 7.11 6.41
CA SER A 281 -3.80 8.24 5.57
C SER A 281 -4.91 9.06 6.24
N ILE A 282 -5.88 8.41 6.91
CA ILE A 282 -6.96 9.10 7.61
C ILE A 282 -6.46 9.86 8.83
N ILE A 283 -5.52 9.27 9.59
CA ILE A 283 -4.94 9.94 10.77
C ILE A 283 -4.04 11.10 10.34
N MET A 284 -3.34 10.97 9.22
CA MET A 284 -2.48 12.03 8.69
C MET A 284 -3.26 13.26 8.23
N PHE A 285 -4.47 13.10 7.72
CA PHE A 285 -5.25 14.22 7.20
C PHE A 285 -5.52 15.32 8.25
N PRO A 286 -6.13 15.02 9.45
CA PRO A 286 -6.28 15.99 10.50
C PRO A 286 -4.95 16.52 11.05
N ALA A 287 -3.94 15.64 11.18
CA ALA A 287 -2.63 16.03 11.69
C ALA A 287 -1.93 17.03 10.76
N THR A 288 -2.08 16.87 9.44
CA THR A 288 -1.54 17.83 8.46
C THR A 288 -2.23 19.19 8.58
N ILE A 289 -3.56 19.23 8.69
CA ILE A 289 -4.31 20.49 8.88
C ILE A 289 -3.89 21.17 10.19
N ALA A 290 -3.71 20.40 11.26
CA ALA A 290 -3.32 20.91 12.57
C ALA A 290 -1.95 21.62 12.57
N GLN A 291 -1.01 21.18 11.72
CA GLN A 291 0.31 21.81 11.62
C GLN A 291 0.29 23.21 10.98
N PHE A 292 -0.72 23.49 10.16
CA PHE A 292 -0.86 24.80 9.51
C PHE A 292 -1.75 25.77 10.28
N THR A 293 -2.26 25.35 11.44
CA THR A 293 -3.16 26.17 12.27
C THR A 293 -2.48 26.52 13.58
N THR A 294 -2.49 27.80 13.94
CA THR A 294 -1.90 28.32 15.19
C THR A 294 -2.81 28.16 16.42
N HIS A 295 -4.02 27.61 16.24
CA HIS A 295 -4.98 27.44 17.33
C HIS A 295 -4.51 26.38 18.35
N PRO A 296 -4.48 26.71 19.66
CA PRO A 296 -3.93 25.81 20.69
C PRO A 296 -4.59 24.44 20.76
N TRP A 297 -5.91 24.35 20.56
CA TRP A 297 -6.62 23.06 20.60
C TRP A 297 -6.21 22.14 19.45
N MET A 298 -5.90 22.71 18.29
CA MET A 298 -5.45 21.95 17.11
C MET A 298 -4.02 21.41 17.30
N GLN A 299 -3.16 22.20 17.94
CA GLN A 299 -1.82 21.75 18.30
C GLN A 299 -1.85 20.61 19.33
N ASN A 300 -2.77 20.65 20.29
CA ASN A 300 -2.98 19.55 21.23
C ASN A 300 -3.43 18.28 20.52
N ILE A 301 -4.33 18.37 19.53
CA ILE A 301 -4.74 17.22 18.72
C ILE A 301 -3.56 16.66 17.93
N SER A 302 -2.74 17.53 17.30
CA SER A 302 -1.54 17.12 16.59
C SER A 302 -0.55 16.39 17.50
N ALA A 303 -0.34 16.89 18.71
CA ALA A 303 0.52 16.25 19.71
C ALA A 303 -0.01 14.87 20.15
N MET A 304 -1.32 14.71 20.30
CA MET A 304 -1.95 13.43 20.64
C MET A 304 -1.86 12.42 19.49
N LEU A 305 -1.89 12.90 18.24
CA LEU A 305 -1.80 12.06 17.03
C LEU A 305 -0.35 11.77 16.59
N THR A 306 0.64 12.11 17.41
CA THR A 306 2.04 11.80 17.12
C THR A 306 2.30 10.29 17.27
N PRO A 307 2.99 9.66 16.30
CA PRO A 307 3.36 8.23 16.37
C PRO A 307 4.09 7.89 17.67
N GLY A 308 3.77 6.72 18.24
CA GLY A 308 4.32 6.27 19.52
C GLY A 308 3.65 6.85 20.77
N THR A 309 2.58 7.67 20.66
CA THR A 309 1.73 8.01 21.79
C THR A 309 0.67 6.92 22.00
N PHE A 310 0.23 6.75 23.24
CA PHE A 310 -0.81 5.75 23.56
C PHE A 310 -2.13 6.03 22.82
N VAL A 311 -2.52 7.30 22.74
CA VAL A 311 -3.76 7.75 22.06
C VAL A 311 -3.67 7.45 20.55
N TYR A 312 -2.54 7.79 19.91
CA TYR A 312 -2.31 7.44 18.51
C TYR A 312 -2.44 5.94 18.28
N SER A 313 -1.78 5.12 19.11
CA SER A 313 -1.80 3.66 18.96
C SER A 313 -3.21 3.09 19.09
N LEU A 314 -4.01 3.61 20.03
CA LEU A 314 -5.39 3.15 20.22
C LEU A 314 -6.27 3.51 19.02
N ILE A 315 -6.17 4.74 18.51
CA ILE A 315 -6.90 5.18 17.31
C ILE A 315 -6.44 4.39 16.09
N PHE A 316 -5.14 4.16 15.95
CA PHE A 316 -4.55 3.43 14.83
C PHE A 316 -4.99 1.97 14.81
N ILE A 317 -4.99 1.28 15.97
CA ILE A 317 -5.52 -0.08 16.12
C ILE A 317 -7.00 -0.11 15.69
N GLY A 318 -7.81 0.79 16.26
CA GLY A 318 -9.24 0.87 15.90
C GLY A 318 -9.47 1.09 14.42
N ALA A 319 -8.68 1.96 13.80
CA ALA A 319 -8.74 2.21 12.36
C ALA A 319 -8.31 0.97 11.54
N ILE A 320 -7.24 0.27 11.93
CA ILE A 320 -6.82 -0.98 11.27
C ILE A 320 -7.94 -2.02 11.35
N PHE A 321 -8.53 -2.25 12.51
CA PHE A 321 -9.65 -3.19 12.66
C PHE A 321 -10.82 -2.81 11.78
N PHE A 322 -11.23 -1.55 11.81
CA PHE A 322 -12.31 -1.05 10.96
C PHE A 322 -12.03 -1.30 9.47
N PHE A 323 -10.85 -0.92 8.99
CA PHE A 323 -10.50 -1.10 7.59
C PHE A 323 -10.27 -2.55 7.19
N CYS A 324 -9.80 -3.42 8.07
CA CYS A 324 -9.70 -4.86 7.80
C CYS A 324 -11.07 -5.45 7.51
N TYR A 325 -12.05 -5.22 8.39
CA TYR A 325 -13.41 -5.71 8.19
C TYR A 325 -14.07 -5.07 6.98
N PHE A 326 -13.94 -3.76 6.85
CA PHE A 326 -14.50 -3.01 5.73
C PHE A 326 -13.97 -3.53 4.38
N TYR A 327 -12.65 -3.63 4.26
CA TYR A 327 -12.02 -4.04 3.01
C TYR A 327 -12.31 -5.50 2.65
N THR A 328 -12.32 -6.36 3.65
CA THR A 328 -12.71 -7.77 3.46
C THR A 328 -14.15 -7.88 2.96
N ALA A 329 -15.08 -7.12 3.53
CA ALA A 329 -16.48 -7.10 3.09
C ALA A 329 -16.66 -6.53 1.66
N VAL A 330 -15.80 -5.58 1.25
CA VAL A 330 -15.83 -4.99 -0.10
C VAL A 330 -15.31 -5.95 -1.17
N ILE A 331 -14.24 -6.70 -0.84
CA ILE A 331 -13.57 -7.60 -1.81
C ILE A 331 -14.25 -8.95 -1.90
N PHE A 332 -14.64 -9.51 -0.78
CA PHE A 332 -15.14 -10.86 -0.71
C PHE A 332 -16.61 -10.90 -0.30
N ASN A 333 -17.48 -11.26 -1.24
CA ASN A 333 -18.90 -11.46 -0.98
C ASN A 333 -19.18 -12.95 -0.77
N PRO A 334 -19.43 -13.42 0.47
CA PRO A 334 -19.68 -14.83 0.76
C PRO A 334 -20.91 -15.39 0.03
N VAL A 335 -21.91 -14.54 -0.23
CA VAL A 335 -23.14 -14.94 -0.92
C VAL A 335 -22.86 -15.28 -2.38
N ASP A 336 -22.16 -14.39 -3.09
CA ASP A 336 -21.81 -14.60 -4.50
C ASP A 336 -20.93 -15.85 -4.68
N VAL A 337 -19.99 -16.08 -3.75
CA VAL A 337 -19.13 -17.27 -3.77
C VAL A 337 -19.93 -18.54 -3.56
N ALA A 338 -20.84 -18.56 -2.56
CA ALA A 338 -21.70 -19.72 -2.28
C ALA A 338 -22.66 -20.04 -3.44
N ASP A 339 -23.21 -19.00 -4.08
CA ASP A 339 -24.08 -19.15 -5.23
C ASP A 339 -23.33 -19.65 -6.47
N ASN A 340 -22.13 -19.15 -6.72
CA ASN A 340 -21.27 -19.65 -7.80
C ASN A 340 -20.87 -21.12 -7.56
N MET A 341 -20.50 -21.48 -6.33
CA MET A 341 -20.24 -22.88 -5.97
C MET A 341 -21.46 -23.77 -6.25
N LYS A 342 -22.66 -23.32 -5.83
CA LYS A 342 -23.92 -24.07 -6.07
C LYS A 342 -24.20 -24.23 -7.56
N LYS A 343 -24.02 -23.18 -8.38
CA LYS A 343 -24.21 -23.21 -9.83
C LYS A 343 -23.28 -24.23 -10.52
N HIS A 344 -22.07 -24.37 -10.02
CA HIS A 344 -21.08 -25.32 -10.56
C HIS A 344 -21.18 -26.72 -9.92
N GLY A 345 -22.16 -26.99 -9.06
CA GLY A 345 -22.37 -28.29 -8.41
C GLY A 345 -21.32 -28.59 -7.32
N GLY A 346 -20.61 -27.58 -6.81
CA GLY A 346 -19.69 -27.68 -5.68
C GLY A 346 -20.42 -27.53 -4.35
N PHE A 347 -20.01 -28.29 -3.34
CA PHE A 347 -20.51 -28.18 -1.99
C PHE A 347 -19.40 -28.41 -0.96
N VAL A 348 -19.58 -27.85 0.23
CA VAL A 348 -18.70 -28.10 1.38
C VAL A 348 -19.22 -29.34 2.10
N PRO A 349 -18.37 -30.36 2.36
CA PRO A 349 -18.80 -31.57 3.06
C PRO A 349 -19.45 -31.24 4.42
N GLY A 350 -20.64 -31.80 4.65
CA GLY A 350 -21.41 -31.60 5.88
C GLY A 350 -22.25 -30.33 5.95
N ILE A 351 -22.21 -29.45 4.91
CA ILE A 351 -22.96 -28.19 4.89
C ILE A 351 -23.89 -28.16 3.66
N ARG A 352 -25.13 -27.75 3.88
CA ARG A 352 -26.14 -27.65 2.80
C ARG A 352 -25.75 -26.50 1.84
N PRO A 353 -25.71 -26.77 0.50
CA PRO A 353 -25.37 -25.73 -0.49
C PRO A 353 -26.36 -24.55 -0.45
N GLY A 354 -25.84 -23.34 -0.67
CA GLY A 354 -26.57 -22.08 -0.66
C GLY A 354 -26.38 -21.25 0.60
N ALA A 355 -27.46 -20.74 1.21
CA ALA A 355 -27.37 -19.79 2.33
C ALA A 355 -26.53 -20.29 3.53
N LYS A 356 -26.66 -21.59 3.90
CA LYS A 356 -25.82 -22.15 4.99
C LYS A 356 -24.34 -22.19 4.66
N THR A 357 -23.98 -22.40 3.39
CA THR A 357 -22.58 -22.33 2.94
C THR A 357 -22.07 -20.89 2.98
N SER A 358 -22.88 -19.91 2.61
CA SER A 358 -22.55 -18.50 2.72
C SER A 358 -22.29 -18.10 4.17
N THR A 359 -23.17 -18.45 5.10
CA THR A 359 -22.99 -18.18 6.55
C THR A 359 -21.71 -18.83 7.10
N TYR A 360 -21.42 -20.05 6.70
CA TYR A 360 -20.19 -20.75 7.13
C TYR A 360 -18.91 -20.07 6.62
N ILE A 361 -18.92 -19.66 5.35
CA ILE A 361 -17.77 -18.93 4.77
C ILE A 361 -17.60 -17.57 5.47
N ASP A 362 -18.70 -16.87 5.74
CA ASP A 362 -18.67 -15.56 6.43
C ASP A 362 -18.14 -15.68 7.86
N GLU A 363 -18.54 -16.73 8.59
CA GLU A 363 -18.02 -16.98 9.93
C GLU A 363 -16.50 -17.25 9.94
N ILE A 364 -16.01 -18.05 8.99
CA ILE A 364 -14.57 -18.31 8.86
C ILE A 364 -13.86 -17.03 8.48
N LEU A 365 -14.40 -16.27 7.52
CA LEU A 365 -13.81 -15.01 7.05
C LEU A 365 -13.71 -13.99 8.18
N SER A 366 -14.76 -13.83 8.97
CA SER A 366 -14.76 -12.93 10.13
C SER A 366 -13.70 -13.31 11.17
N LYS A 367 -13.54 -14.60 11.47
CA LYS A 367 -12.49 -15.08 12.38
C LYS A 367 -11.09 -14.82 11.83
N ILE A 368 -10.87 -15.11 10.55
CA ILE A 368 -9.58 -14.89 9.88
C ILE A 368 -9.26 -13.38 9.86
N THR A 369 -10.23 -12.53 9.53
CA THR A 369 -10.06 -11.07 9.52
C THR A 369 -9.71 -10.52 10.89
N PHE A 370 -10.31 -11.07 11.97
CA PHE A 370 -9.98 -10.68 13.34
C PHE A 370 -8.51 -10.97 13.68
N TYR A 371 -8.04 -12.18 13.40
CA TYR A 371 -6.63 -12.55 13.60
C TYR A 371 -5.69 -11.74 12.71
N GLY A 372 -6.07 -11.49 11.45
CA GLY A 372 -5.35 -10.63 10.53
C GLY A 372 -5.22 -9.19 11.05
N ALA A 373 -6.29 -8.62 11.62
CA ALA A 373 -6.28 -7.28 12.19
C ALA A 373 -5.37 -7.18 13.43
N ILE A 374 -5.38 -8.19 14.31
CA ILE A 374 -4.45 -8.26 15.46
C ILE A 374 -3.01 -8.31 14.96
N TYR A 375 -2.72 -9.19 14.01
CA TYR A 375 -1.39 -9.32 13.42
C TYR A 375 -0.92 -8.00 12.81
N LEU A 376 -1.72 -7.35 11.96
CA LEU A 376 -1.39 -6.07 11.34
C LEU A 376 -1.15 -4.98 12.38
N SER A 377 -2.00 -4.89 13.41
CA SER A 377 -1.85 -3.92 14.48
C SER A 377 -0.54 -4.13 15.26
N LEU A 378 -0.19 -5.38 15.56
CA LEU A 378 1.04 -5.73 16.26
C LEU A 378 2.27 -5.37 15.43
N VAL A 379 2.31 -5.77 14.17
CA VAL A 379 3.43 -5.48 13.24
C VAL A 379 3.62 -3.99 13.04
N CYS A 380 2.53 -3.21 12.96
CA CYS A 380 2.63 -1.77 12.75
C CYS A 380 3.08 -1.01 14.00
N ILE A 381 2.61 -1.39 15.18
CA ILE A 381 2.83 -0.60 16.40
C ILE A 381 4.13 -0.97 17.10
N LEU A 382 4.50 -2.25 17.08
CA LEU A 382 5.64 -2.73 17.86
C LEU A 382 6.95 -2.04 17.48
N PRO A 383 7.30 -1.84 16.18
CA PRO A 383 8.49 -1.07 15.80
C PRO A 383 8.42 0.40 16.21
N ASP A 384 7.25 1.04 16.16
CA ASP A 384 7.09 2.45 16.53
C ASP A 384 7.42 2.69 18.02
N TYR A 385 6.98 1.78 18.90
CA TYR A 385 7.35 1.80 20.32
C TYR A 385 8.85 1.56 20.52
N LEU A 386 9.42 0.61 19.79
CA LEU A 386 10.82 0.24 19.92
C LEU A 386 11.74 1.41 19.50
N ILE A 387 11.42 2.10 18.41
CA ILE A 387 12.12 3.31 17.96
C ILE A 387 12.10 4.39 19.03
N ARG A 388 10.94 4.61 19.67
CA ARG A 388 10.78 5.64 20.71
C ARG A 388 11.58 5.33 21.98
N TYR A 389 11.62 4.06 22.41
CA TYR A 389 12.34 3.68 23.65
C TYR A 389 13.85 3.56 23.45
N VAL A 390 14.31 3.17 22.28
CA VAL A 390 15.75 2.96 21.99
C VAL A 390 16.40 4.17 21.35
N ASN A 391 15.63 5.23 21.04
CA ASN A 391 16.13 6.47 20.39
C ASN A 391 16.88 6.22 19.08
N ILE A 392 16.34 5.35 18.23
CA ILE A 392 16.98 4.98 16.97
C ILE A 392 16.76 6.11 15.96
N PRO A 393 17.81 6.57 15.26
CA PRO A 393 17.74 7.73 14.38
C PRO A 393 17.07 7.45 13.02
N PHE A 394 16.76 6.20 12.72
CA PHE A 394 16.11 5.86 11.46
C PHE A 394 14.67 5.34 11.69
N TYR A 395 13.79 5.89 10.88
CA TYR A 395 12.37 5.58 10.97
C TYR A 395 12.02 4.38 10.07
N PHE A 396 12.25 3.16 10.56
CA PHE A 396 11.65 1.96 9.96
C PHE A 396 10.38 1.59 10.72
N GLY A 397 9.31 2.38 10.55
CA GLY A 397 8.01 2.07 11.13
C GLY A 397 7.49 0.72 10.64
N GLY A 398 6.68 0.06 11.47
CA GLY A 398 6.10 -1.24 11.14
C GLY A 398 5.26 -1.23 9.87
N THR A 399 4.59 -0.12 9.58
CA THR A 399 3.86 0.09 8.33
C THR A 399 4.76 0.04 7.11
N SER A 400 5.98 0.60 7.18
CA SER A 400 6.94 0.60 6.08
C SER A 400 7.44 -0.80 5.76
N LEU A 401 7.80 -1.57 6.80
CA LEU A 401 8.22 -2.97 6.65
C LEU A 401 7.11 -3.81 6.03
N LEU A 402 5.88 -3.62 6.50
CA LEU A 402 4.72 -4.33 5.99
C LEU A 402 4.46 -4.00 4.52
N ILE A 403 4.60 -2.72 4.13
CA ILE A 403 4.45 -2.29 2.72
C ILE A 403 5.58 -2.87 1.87
N ILE A 404 6.84 -2.79 2.32
CA ILE A 404 7.98 -3.34 1.56
C ILE A 404 7.77 -4.83 1.30
N VAL A 405 7.48 -5.61 2.34
CA VAL A 405 7.33 -7.07 2.20
C VAL A 405 6.07 -7.43 1.43
N GLY A 406 4.93 -6.79 1.76
CA GLY A 406 3.65 -7.09 1.11
C GLY A 406 3.65 -6.77 -0.37
N VAL A 407 4.13 -5.58 -0.76
CA VAL A 407 4.23 -5.19 -2.18
C VAL A 407 5.21 -6.09 -2.94
N SER A 408 6.32 -6.49 -2.30
CA SER A 408 7.26 -7.44 -2.91
C SER A 408 6.61 -8.81 -3.16
N LEU A 409 5.87 -9.33 -2.17
CA LEU A 409 5.16 -10.61 -2.29
C LEU A 409 4.06 -10.56 -3.35
N ASP A 410 3.24 -9.49 -3.36
CA ASP A 410 2.19 -9.33 -4.37
C ASP A 410 2.77 -9.22 -5.78
N THR A 411 3.86 -8.49 -5.94
CA THR A 411 4.55 -8.36 -7.24
C THR A 411 5.14 -9.70 -7.69
N MET A 412 5.74 -10.46 -6.76
CA MET A 412 6.23 -11.82 -7.03
C MET A 412 5.11 -12.78 -7.43
N GLN A 413 3.98 -12.77 -6.74
CA GLN A 413 2.82 -13.61 -7.08
C GLN A 413 2.27 -13.28 -8.47
N GLN A 414 2.24 -12.01 -8.86
CA GLN A 414 1.84 -11.60 -10.21
C GLN A 414 2.84 -12.07 -11.26
N LEU A 415 4.14 -11.97 -10.99
CA LEU A 415 5.19 -12.50 -11.86
C LEU A 415 5.06 -14.01 -12.07
N GLU A 416 4.85 -14.75 -10.98
CA GLU A 416 4.66 -16.21 -11.04
C GLU A 416 3.40 -16.58 -11.83
N SER A 417 2.29 -15.88 -11.65
CA SER A 417 1.05 -16.14 -12.38
C SER A 417 1.21 -15.93 -13.89
N HIS A 418 1.93 -14.88 -14.30
CA HIS A 418 2.26 -14.63 -15.71
C HIS A 418 3.17 -15.72 -16.30
N MET A 419 4.13 -16.24 -15.53
CA MET A 419 5.00 -17.33 -15.97
C MET A 419 4.24 -18.65 -16.15
N VAL A 420 3.33 -18.98 -15.22
CA VAL A 420 2.54 -20.21 -15.27
C VAL A 420 1.59 -20.19 -16.48
N MET A 421 0.87 -19.11 -16.72
CA MET A 421 -0.04 -18.99 -17.88
C MET A 421 0.68 -19.26 -19.21
N ARG A 422 1.91 -18.79 -19.37
CA ARG A 422 2.66 -18.96 -20.61
C ARG A 422 3.31 -20.33 -20.79
N ASN A 423 3.66 -21.01 -19.71
CA ASN A 423 4.09 -22.40 -19.82
C ASN A 423 2.97 -23.28 -20.40
N TYR A 424 1.72 -23.01 -20.04
CA TYR A 424 0.56 -23.71 -20.63
C TYR A 424 0.38 -23.40 -22.12
N ASP A 425 0.53 -22.16 -22.56
CA ASP A 425 0.48 -21.77 -23.99
C ASP A 425 1.61 -22.42 -24.82
N GLY A 426 2.78 -22.56 -24.22
CA GLY A 426 3.92 -23.26 -24.82
C GLY A 426 3.67 -24.75 -25.03
N PHE A 427 2.98 -25.40 -24.08
CA PHE A 427 2.57 -26.81 -24.21
C PHE A 427 1.46 -26.99 -25.27
N MET A 428 0.48 -26.09 -25.35
CA MET A 428 -0.58 -26.15 -26.36
C MET A 428 -0.06 -25.91 -27.78
N LYS A 429 0.90 -25.01 -27.96
CA LYS A 429 1.53 -24.77 -29.28
C LYS A 429 2.48 -25.89 -29.75
N LYS A 430 3.10 -26.62 -28.83
CA LYS A 430 3.92 -27.83 -29.15
C LYS A 430 3.11 -29.11 -29.30
N GLY A 431 1.91 -29.15 -28.76
CA GLY A 431 0.97 -30.24 -28.92
C GLY A 431 0.20 -30.14 -30.24
N LYS A 432 0.85 -30.25 -31.39
CA LYS A 432 0.17 -30.76 -32.59
C LYS A 432 -0.25 -32.19 -32.27
N LEU A 433 -1.49 -32.32 -31.75
CA LEU A 433 -2.17 -33.60 -31.77
C LEU A 433 -2.25 -34.05 -33.22
N LYS A 434 -1.36 -34.93 -33.62
CA LYS A 434 -1.53 -35.76 -34.83
C LYS A 434 -2.84 -36.52 -34.57
N GLY A 435 -3.92 -36.00 -35.11
CA GLY A 435 -5.17 -36.76 -35.22
C GLY A 435 -4.84 -38.03 -35.96
N ARG A 436 -5.01 -39.16 -35.31
CA ARG A 436 -4.96 -40.49 -35.93
C ARG A 436 -6.15 -40.56 -36.88
N GLN A 437 -5.90 -40.20 -38.14
CA GLN A 437 -6.75 -40.63 -39.23
C GLN A 437 -6.57 -42.14 -39.36
N GLY A 438 -7.61 -42.89 -39.10
CA GLY A 438 -7.78 -44.28 -39.35
C GLY A 438 -9.25 -44.57 -39.33
#